data_989dd5d0ad5d648a7bf231462953693c
#
_entry.id   989dd5d0ad5d648a7bf231462953693c
#
_cell.length_a   1.000
_cell.length_b   1.000
_cell.length_c   1.000
_cell.angle_alpha   90.00
_cell.angle_beta   90.00
_cell.angle_gamma   90.00
#
_symmetry.space_group_name_H-M   'P 1'
#
loop_
_entity.id
_entity.type
_entity.pdbx_description
1 polymer ?
#
loop_
_entity_poly.entity_id
_entity_poly.type
_entity_poly.pdbx_seq_one_letter_code
_entity_poly.pdbx_strand_id
1 'polypeptide(L)'
;MKHFDTIVIGGGPAGMMATIASAFYGQQTLLIEKNKRLGKKLAGTGGGRCNVTNNGTLDDLLAGIPGNGRFLYSVFSQFDNHDIIAFFEDNGVKLKVEDHGRVFPKTDKSRTIIQALENKIQELGASILTNTEVVSVKKVDEQFQVKSSDQTFTSDKLIVTTGGKSYPSTGSTGFGHDIARHFKLQVTDLEAAESPLLTDFPHKALQGISLDDVTLSYGKHKITHDLLFTHFGLSGPAALRLSSFVKGGEIAHLDFLPNQSQENLKNYFEENREKSVKNTLKALVPERVAEFLAEDKADSKVKQLHPKDLENIISQLKDMEIPITGKMSLAKSFVTKGGVDLKEINPKTLESKKVPHLHFAGEVLDINAHTGGFNITSALCTGWVAGIQSPWD
;
A
#
# COMPACT_ATOMS: atom_id res chain seq x y z
N MET A 1 10.02 -9.12 -36.65
CA MET A 1 9.54 -8.81 -35.32
C MET A 1 8.39 -9.76 -35.02
N LYS A 2 8.31 -10.29 -33.79
CA LYS A 2 7.17 -11.14 -33.41
C LYS A 2 6.03 -10.22 -32.98
N HIS A 3 4.83 -10.48 -33.49
CA HIS A 3 3.62 -9.71 -33.22
C HIS A 3 2.75 -10.41 -32.18
N PHE A 4 2.06 -9.61 -31.35
CA PHE A 4 1.06 -10.04 -30.35
C PHE A 4 -0.14 -9.08 -30.41
N ASP A 5 -1.32 -9.55 -30.06
CA ASP A 5 -2.47 -8.67 -29.94
C ASP A 5 -2.26 -7.69 -28.78
N THR A 6 -1.73 -8.19 -27.65
CA THR A 6 -1.46 -7.39 -26.46
C THR A 6 -0.07 -7.66 -25.90
N ILE A 7 0.67 -6.57 -25.59
CA ILE A 7 1.88 -6.63 -24.78
C ILE A 7 1.63 -5.96 -23.42
N VAL A 8 2.04 -6.63 -22.35
CA VAL A 8 2.00 -6.12 -20.96
C VAL A 8 3.43 -5.91 -20.49
N ILE A 9 3.77 -4.70 -20.01
CA ILE A 9 5.09 -4.37 -19.47
C ILE A 9 5.03 -4.29 -17.94
N GLY A 10 5.72 -5.22 -17.26
CA GLY A 10 5.82 -5.30 -15.81
C GLY A 10 5.04 -6.46 -15.21
N GLY A 11 5.75 -7.41 -14.59
CA GLY A 11 5.22 -8.64 -14.01
C GLY A 11 4.81 -8.52 -12.54
N GLY A 12 4.29 -7.35 -12.12
CA GLY A 12 3.64 -7.13 -10.85
C GLY A 12 2.19 -7.67 -10.81
N PRO A 13 1.45 -7.48 -9.70
CA PRO A 13 0.07 -7.95 -9.58
C PRO A 13 -0.85 -7.41 -10.70
N ALA A 14 -0.73 -6.12 -11.05
CA ALA A 14 -1.50 -5.53 -12.14
C ALA A 14 -1.16 -6.18 -13.49
N GLY A 15 0.13 -6.40 -13.80
CA GLY A 15 0.53 -6.98 -15.07
C GLY A 15 0.18 -8.45 -15.20
N MET A 16 0.34 -9.22 -14.14
CA MET A 16 -0.10 -10.62 -14.14
C MET A 16 -1.61 -10.75 -14.37
N MET A 17 -2.41 -9.93 -13.67
CA MET A 17 -3.86 -9.95 -13.84
C MET A 17 -4.30 -9.40 -15.21
N ALA A 18 -3.64 -8.36 -15.75
CA ALA A 18 -3.90 -7.86 -17.11
C ALA A 18 -3.60 -8.93 -18.17
N THR A 19 -2.51 -9.68 -17.98
CA THR A 19 -2.17 -10.80 -18.88
C THR A 19 -3.21 -11.91 -18.83
N ILE A 20 -3.67 -12.28 -17.64
CA ILE A 20 -4.73 -13.27 -17.44
C ILE A 20 -6.00 -12.81 -18.15
N ALA A 21 -6.43 -11.57 -17.89
CA ALA A 21 -7.65 -11.04 -18.47
C ALA A 21 -7.58 -10.98 -20.01
N SER A 22 -6.48 -10.47 -20.58
CA SER A 22 -6.30 -10.42 -22.04
C SER A 22 -6.34 -11.82 -22.67
N ALA A 23 -5.61 -12.78 -22.10
CA ALA A 23 -5.56 -14.14 -22.61
C ALA A 23 -6.91 -14.86 -22.44
N PHE A 24 -7.63 -14.63 -21.34
CA PHE A 24 -8.97 -15.19 -21.11
C PHE A 24 -9.96 -14.75 -22.18
N TYR A 25 -9.84 -13.53 -22.70
CA TYR A 25 -10.64 -13.00 -23.82
C TYR A 25 -10.02 -13.29 -25.19
N GLY A 26 -9.12 -14.27 -25.29
CA GLY A 26 -8.61 -14.83 -26.54
C GLY A 26 -7.50 -14.05 -27.23
N GLN A 27 -6.93 -13.02 -26.59
CA GLN A 27 -5.84 -12.23 -27.16
C GLN A 27 -4.49 -12.96 -27.03
N GLN A 28 -3.70 -13.01 -28.11
CA GLN A 28 -2.31 -13.45 -28.02
C GLN A 28 -1.50 -12.46 -27.21
N THR A 29 -1.19 -12.81 -25.95
CA THR A 29 -0.63 -11.89 -24.97
C THR A 29 0.81 -12.23 -24.62
N LEU A 30 1.68 -11.20 -24.55
CA LEU A 30 3.05 -11.28 -24.06
C LEU A 30 3.22 -10.43 -22.79
N LEU A 31 3.64 -11.04 -21.70
CA LEU A 31 4.09 -10.36 -20.49
C LEU A 31 5.61 -10.23 -20.47
N ILE A 32 6.13 -9.01 -20.38
CA ILE A 32 7.56 -8.72 -20.31
C ILE A 32 7.92 -8.23 -18.90
N GLU A 33 8.88 -8.91 -18.25
CA GLU A 33 9.37 -8.56 -16.91
C GLU A 33 10.91 -8.49 -16.91
N LYS A 34 11.48 -7.41 -16.40
CA LYS A 34 12.92 -7.22 -16.32
C LYS A 34 13.62 -8.08 -15.28
N ASN A 35 12.94 -8.45 -14.22
CA ASN A 35 13.48 -9.33 -13.19
C ASN A 35 13.41 -10.81 -13.63
N LYS A 36 14.19 -11.65 -12.94
CA LYS A 36 14.18 -13.11 -13.14
C LYS A 36 12.84 -13.78 -12.78
N ARG A 37 12.04 -13.16 -11.92
CA ARG A 37 10.77 -13.71 -11.40
C ARG A 37 9.69 -12.65 -11.39
N LEU A 38 8.46 -13.07 -11.63
CA LEU A 38 7.29 -12.22 -11.48
C LEU A 38 7.03 -11.90 -9.99
N GLY A 39 6.29 -10.86 -9.72
CA GLY A 39 5.79 -10.52 -8.38
C GLY A 39 6.88 -10.15 -7.37
N LYS A 40 8.05 -9.65 -7.78
CA LYS A 40 9.17 -9.41 -6.86
C LYS A 40 8.81 -8.46 -5.70
N LYS A 41 8.07 -7.35 -5.97
CA LYS A 41 7.58 -6.45 -4.92
C LYS A 41 6.46 -7.11 -4.12
N LEU A 42 5.55 -7.82 -4.79
CA LEU A 42 4.44 -8.55 -4.16
C LEU A 42 4.93 -9.58 -3.14
N ALA A 43 6.06 -10.25 -3.42
CA ALA A 43 6.65 -11.24 -2.53
C ALA A 43 7.02 -10.70 -1.14
N GLY A 44 7.32 -9.40 -1.03
CA GLY A 44 7.66 -8.74 0.24
C GLY A 44 6.46 -8.15 0.99
N THR A 45 5.28 -8.11 0.39
CA THR A 45 4.09 -7.49 1.01
C THR A 45 3.55 -8.31 2.18
N GLY A 46 2.90 -7.64 3.15
CA GLY A 46 2.32 -8.30 4.31
C GLY A 46 3.34 -9.12 5.13
N GLY A 47 4.60 -8.67 5.19
CA GLY A 47 5.67 -9.42 5.88
C GLY A 47 6.03 -10.74 5.17
N GLY A 48 5.88 -10.81 3.86
CA GLY A 48 6.12 -12.02 3.06
C GLY A 48 4.91 -12.94 2.93
N ARG A 49 3.76 -12.59 3.54
CA ARG A 49 2.51 -13.36 3.48
C ARG A 49 1.61 -12.99 2.32
N CYS A 50 1.72 -11.76 1.79
CA CYS A 50 0.85 -11.12 0.81
C CYS A 50 -0.58 -10.87 1.36
N ASN A 51 -0.86 -9.65 1.80
CA ASN A 51 -2.23 -9.19 2.04
C ASN A 51 -2.89 -8.92 0.68
N VAL A 52 -3.56 -9.92 0.13
CA VAL A 52 -3.98 -9.97 -1.28
C VAL A 52 -5.11 -9.00 -1.61
N THR A 53 -6.01 -8.77 -0.65
CA THR A 53 -7.12 -7.83 -0.75
C THR A 53 -7.67 -7.49 0.65
N ASN A 54 -8.73 -6.70 0.69
CA ASN A 54 -9.50 -6.42 1.90
C ASN A 54 -10.95 -6.88 1.70
N ASN A 55 -11.55 -7.52 2.70
CA ASN A 55 -12.93 -8.05 2.66
C ASN A 55 -13.99 -7.00 3.04
N GLY A 56 -13.63 -5.72 3.03
CA GLY A 56 -14.55 -4.62 3.32
C GLY A 56 -15.55 -4.36 2.21
N THR A 57 -16.53 -3.49 2.49
CA THR A 57 -17.49 -2.99 1.52
C THR A 57 -16.82 -2.09 0.48
N LEU A 58 -17.54 -1.73 -0.59
CA LEU A 58 -17.04 -0.74 -1.57
C LEU A 58 -16.65 0.59 -0.91
N ASP A 59 -17.43 1.05 0.08
CA ASP A 59 -17.12 2.28 0.81
C ASP A 59 -15.83 2.14 1.63
N ASP A 60 -15.59 0.98 2.24
CA ASP A 60 -14.35 0.68 2.94
C ASP A 60 -13.15 0.66 1.98
N LEU A 61 -13.31 0.07 0.79
CA LEU A 61 -12.27 0.08 -0.25
C LEU A 61 -11.93 1.51 -0.68
N LEU A 62 -12.95 2.33 -0.93
CA LEU A 62 -12.74 3.72 -1.35
C LEU A 62 -12.14 4.57 -0.22
N ALA A 63 -12.55 4.36 1.03
CA ALA A 63 -11.97 5.01 2.20
C ALA A 63 -10.49 4.60 2.41
N GLY A 64 -10.14 3.37 2.04
CA GLY A 64 -8.76 2.88 2.05
C GLY A 64 -7.86 3.48 0.96
N ILE A 65 -8.41 4.28 0.03
CA ILE A 65 -7.68 4.89 -1.10
C ILE A 65 -7.79 6.42 -1.00
N PRO A 66 -6.90 7.07 -0.22
CA PRO A 66 -6.94 8.51 -0.02
C PRO A 66 -6.69 9.28 -1.33
N GLY A 67 -7.48 10.34 -1.55
CA GLY A 67 -7.33 11.22 -2.69
C GLY A 67 -8.15 10.78 -3.90
N ASN A 68 -7.67 9.83 -4.66
CA ASN A 68 -8.22 9.48 -5.98
C ASN A 68 -9.11 8.23 -6.01
N GLY A 69 -9.58 7.73 -4.87
CA GLY A 69 -10.38 6.51 -4.78
C GLY A 69 -11.63 6.51 -5.68
N ARG A 70 -12.27 7.67 -5.86
CA ARG A 70 -13.45 7.82 -6.74
C ARG A 70 -13.20 7.42 -8.19
N PHE A 71 -11.97 7.52 -8.68
CA PHE A 71 -11.62 7.06 -10.02
C PHE A 71 -11.87 5.56 -10.19
N LEU A 72 -11.68 4.79 -9.12
CA LEU A 72 -11.83 3.33 -9.14
C LEU A 72 -13.28 2.83 -9.06
N TYR A 73 -14.26 3.73 -8.94
CA TYR A 73 -15.68 3.33 -8.91
C TYR A 73 -16.06 2.46 -10.11
N SER A 74 -15.69 2.93 -11.34
CA SER A 74 -15.94 2.17 -12.56
C SER A 74 -15.11 0.90 -12.69
N VAL A 75 -13.97 0.85 -12.04
CA VAL A 75 -13.11 -0.35 -12.01
C VAL A 75 -13.73 -1.40 -11.09
N PHE A 76 -14.08 -1.03 -9.86
CA PHE A 76 -14.68 -1.94 -8.88
C PHE A 76 -16.09 -2.42 -9.28
N SER A 77 -16.82 -1.68 -10.13
CA SER A 77 -18.07 -2.17 -10.69
C SER A 77 -17.90 -3.27 -11.76
N GLN A 78 -16.69 -3.48 -12.27
CA GLN A 78 -16.36 -4.50 -13.27
C GLN A 78 -15.58 -5.67 -12.65
N PHE A 79 -14.75 -5.41 -11.66
CA PHE A 79 -13.95 -6.40 -10.94
C PHE A 79 -13.55 -5.83 -9.58
N ASP A 80 -13.96 -6.46 -8.49
CA ASP A 80 -13.78 -5.96 -7.13
C ASP A 80 -12.99 -6.92 -6.22
N ASN A 81 -13.03 -6.67 -4.92
CA ASN A 81 -12.36 -7.51 -3.92
C ASN A 81 -12.98 -8.89 -3.77
N HIS A 82 -14.29 -9.03 -4.00
CA HIS A 82 -14.98 -10.33 -3.97
C HIS A 82 -14.59 -11.16 -5.18
N ASP A 83 -14.46 -10.54 -6.36
CA ASP A 83 -13.97 -11.21 -7.56
C ASP A 83 -12.52 -11.66 -7.39
N ILE A 84 -11.66 -10.86 -6.71
CA ILE A 84 -10.29 -11.27 -6.37
C ILE A 84 -10.31 -12.52 -5.47
N ILE A 85 -11.15 -12.53 -4.44
CA ILE A 85 -11.28 -13.69 -3.53
C ILE A 85 -11.72 -14.91 -4.33
N ALA A 86 -12.81 -14.79 -5.10
CA ALA A 86 -13.32 -15.86 -5.94
C ALA A 86 -12.26 -16.37 -6.94
N PHE A 87 -11.56 -15.46 -7.64
CA PHE A 87 -10.49 -15.81 -8.56
C PHE A 87 -9.42 -16.71 -7.89
N PHE A 88 -8.94 -16.35 -6.71
CA PHE A 88 -7.91 -17.16 -6.03
C PHE A 88 -8.46 -18.48 -5.51
N GLU A 89 -9.68 -18.50 -4.97
CA GLU A 89 -10.31 -19.72 -4.47
C GLU A 89 -10.62 -20.70 -5.60
N ASP A 90 -11.13 -20.25 -6.75
CA ASP A 90 -11.37 -21.03 -7.96
C ASP A 90 -10.06 -21.60 -8.55
N ASN A 91 -8.93 -20.93 -8.33
CA ASN A 91 -7.61 -21.40 -8.73
C ASN A 91 -6.88 -22.16 -7.59
N GLY A 92 -7.62 -22.69 -6.60
CA GLY A 92 -7.13 -23.63 -5.57
C GLY A 92 -6.39 -22.97 -4.41
N VAL A 93 -6.41 -21.64 -4.26
CA VAL A 93 -5.80 -20.93 -3.14
C VAL A 93 -6.82 -20.74 -2.03
N LYS A 94 -6.62 -21.41 -0.89
CA LYS A 94 -7.44 -21.19 0.30
C LYS A 94 -7.04 -19.87 0.96
N LEU A 95 -8.00 -18.97 1.15
CA LEU A 95 -7.82 -17.68 1.79
C LEU A 95 -8.35 -17.68 3.24
N LYS A 96 -7.91 -16.70 4.03
CA LYS A 96 -8.41 -16.38 5.38
C LYS A 96 -8.53 -14.87 5.53
N VAL A 97 -9.53 -14.44 6.28
CA VAL A 97 -9.71 -13.04 6.69
C VAL A 97 -9.15 -12.88 8.11
N GLU A 98 -8.32 -11.89 8.30
CA GLU A 98 -7.77 -11.47 9.59
C GLU A 98 -8.40 -10.12 10.01
N ASP A 99 -7.92 -9.55 11.10
CA ASP A 99 -8.33 -8.25 11.64
C ASP A 99 -8.36 -7.14 10.56
N HIS A 100 -9.17 -6.14 10.75
CA HIS A 100 -9.39 -5.03 9.80
C HIS A 100 -9.73 -5.47 8.36
N GLY A 101 -10.31 -6.67 8.19
CA GLY A 101 -10.71 -7.19 6.89
C GLY A 101 -9.57 -7.63 5.98
N ARG A 102 -8.35 -7.76 6.47
CA ARG A 102 -7.17 -8.16 5.68
C ARG A 102 -7.30 -9.61 5.22
N VAL A 103 -7.05 -9.86 3.94
CA VAL A 103 -7.17 -11.20 3.33
C VAL A 103 -5.79 -11.76 3.00
N PHE A 104 -5.48 -12.95 3.53
CA PHE A 104 -4.21 -13.64 3.33
C PHE A 104 -4.42 -15.07 2.82
N PRO A 105 -3.45 -15.65 2.09
CA PRO A 105 -3.46 -17.10 1.84
C PRO A 105 -3.29 -17.87 3.15
N LYS A 106 -4.02 -18.96 3.32
CA LYS A 106 -3.91 -19.83 4.54
C LYS A 106 -2.50 -20.40 4.73
N THR A 107 -1.68 -20.42 3.69
CA THR A 107 -0.29 -20.84 3.76
C THR A 107 0.64 -19.81 4.41
N ASP A 108 0.19 -18.57 4.60
CA ASP A 108 1.01 -17.43 5.03
C ASP A 108 2.27 -17.20 4.17
N LYS A 109 2.19 -17.52 2.86
CA LYS A 109 3.29 -17.37 1.92
C LYS A 109 2.83 -16.62 0.67
N SER A 110 3.43 -15.47 0.40
CA SER A 110 3.19 -14.67 -0.82
C SER A 110 3.43 -15.47 -2.11
N ARG A 111 4.33 -16.47 -2.04
CA ARG A 111 4.60 -17.35 -3.19
C ARG A 111 3.36 -18.12 -3.65
N THR A 112 2.43 -18.45 -2.75
CA THR A 112 1.17 -19.13 -3.10
C THR A 112 0.34 -18.26 -4.05
N ILE A 113 0.22 -16.97 -3.77
CA ILE A 113 -0.50 -16.00 -4.61
C ILE A 113 0.18 -15.81 -5.96
N ILE A 114 1.52 -15.61 -5.95
CA ILE A 114 2.30 -15.43 -7.18
C ILE A 114 2.20 -16.68 -8.06
N GLN A 115 2.32 -17.88 -7.48
CA GLN A 115 2.24 -19.13 -8.22
C GLN A 115 0.87 -19.35 -8.86
N ALA A 116 -0.22 -19.00 -8.16
CA ALA A 116 -1.56 -19.10 -8.73
C ALA A 116 -1.72 -18.21 -9.97
N LEU A 117 -1.22 -16.97 -9.91
CA LEU A 117 -1.21 -16.07 -11.07
C LEU A 117 -0.33 -16.61 -12.21
N GLU A 118 0.89 -17.09 -11.91
CA GLU A 118 1.80 -17.68 -12.90
C GLU A 118 1.17 -18.91 -13.58
N ASN A 119 0.55 -19.80 -12.80
CA ASN A 119 -0.12 -21.00 -13.33
C ASN A 119 -1.29 -20.64 -14.24
N LYS A 120 -2.10 -19.65 -13.86
CA LYS A 120 -3.23 -19.20 -14.67
C LYS A 120 -2.79 -18.57 -15.99
N ILE A 121 -1.73 -17.78 -15.99
CA ILE A 121 -1.14 -17.24 -17.22
C ILE A 121 -0.70 -18.37 -18.16
N GLN A 122 -0.04 -19.41 -17.62
CA GLN A 122 0.40 -20.58 -18.40
C GLN A 122 -0.77 -21.40 -18.93
N GLU A 123 -1.79 -21.66 -18.07
CA GLU A 123 -3.02 -22.37 -18.46
C GLU A 123 -3.72 -21.71 -19.65
N LEU A 124 -3.78 -20.37 -19.68
CA LEU A 124 -4.39 -19.60 -20.76
C LEU A 124 -3.47 -19.43 -21.99
N GLY A 125 -2.27 -19.99 -21.98
CA GLY A 125 -1.34 -19.98 -23.11
C GLY A 125 -0.66 -18.65 -23.39
N ALA A 126 -0.73 -17.67 -22.47
CA ALA A 126 0.00 -16.41 -22.63
C ALA A 126 1.51 -16.60 -22.48
N SER A 127 2.28 -15.78 -23.22
CA SER A 127 3.74 -15.83 -23.20
C SER A 127 4.31 -14.99 -22.06
N ILE A 128 5.30 -15.51 -21.34
CA ILE A 128 6.04 -14.76 -20.31
C ILE A 128 7.49 -14.66 -20.73
N LEU A 129 8.05 -13.45 -20.69
CA LEU A 129 9.45 -13.18 -20.96
C LEU A 129 10.07 -12.45 -19.75
N THR A 130 10.85 -13.18 -18.96
CA THR A 130 11.56 -12.64 -17.80
C THR A 130 13.02 -12.29 -18.15
N ASN A 131 13.77 -11.64 -17.23
CA ASN A 131 15.11 -11.11 -17.47
C ASN A 131 15.20 -10.22 -18.73
N THR A 132 14.10 -9.53 -19.07
CA THR A 132 14.01 -8.73 -20.30
C THR A 132 13.56 -7.32 -19.94
N GLU A 133 14.49 -6.38 -20.02
CA GLU A 133 14.21 -4.98 -19.78
C GLU A 133 13.76 -4.30 -21.07
N VAL A 134 12.56 -3.70 -21.01
CA VAL A 134 12.09 -2.81 -22.09
C VAL A 134 12.84 -1.49 -21.98
N VAL A 135 13.49 -1.08 -23.08
CA VAL A 135 14.28 0.15 -23.13
C VAL A 135 13.56 1.29 -23.86
N SER A 136 12.64 0.98 -24.78
CA SER A 136 11.84 2.00 -25.43
C SER A 136 10.52 1.44 -25.96
N VAL A 137 9.54 2.33 -26.04
CA VAL A 137 8.24 2.08 -26.66
C VAL A 137 7.96 3.20 -27.65
N LYS A 138 7.46 2.86 -28.84
CA LYS A 138 7.01 3.81 -29.86
C LYS A 138 5.69 3.33 -30.45
N LYS A 139 4.88 4.23 -30.95
CA LYS A 139 3.73 3.90 -31.80
C LYS A 139 4.11 4.25 -33.25
N VAL A 140 4.06 3.27 -34.12
CA VAL A 140 4.36 3.40 -35.55
C VAL A 140 3.13 2.90 -36.28
N ASP A 141 2.55 3.77 -37.08
CA ASP A 141 1.22 3.58 -37.63
C ASP A 141 0.22 3.28 -36.47
N GLU A 142 -0.54 2.22 -36.50
CA GLU A 142 -1.47 1.87 -35.42
C GLU A 142 -0.89 0.87 -34.42
N GLN A 143 0.38 0.44 -34.59
CA GLN A 143 0.98 -0.60 -33.72
C GLN A 143 2.03 -0.02 -32.77
N PHE A 144 2.12 -0.63 -31.59
CA PHE A 144 3.20 -0.37 -30.64
C PHE A 144 4.43 -1.21 -30.98
N GLN A 145 5.60 -0.58 -31.04
CA GLN A 145 6.89 -1.24 -31.09
C GLN A 145 7.53 -1.17 -29.72
N VAL A 146 7.70 -2.34 -29.11
CA VAL A 146 8.31 -2.51 -27.79
C VAL A 146 9.70 -3.10 -27.96
N LYS A 147 10.72 -2.32 -27.63
CA LYS A 147 12.13 -2.71 -27.79
C LYS A 147 12.74 -3.06 -26.43
N SER A 148 13.32 -4.25 -26.33
CA SER A 148 14.27 -4.63 -25.28
C SER A 148 15.72 -4.44 -25.74
N SER A 149 16.69 -4.83 -24.90
CA SER A 149 18.12 -4.82 -25.30
C SER A 149 18.37 -5.61 -26.58
N ASP A 150 17.72 -6.75 -26.75
CA ASP A 150 18.06 -7.76 -27.75
C ASP A 150 17.00 -7.97 -28.82
N GLN A 151 15.75 -7.60 -28.55
CA GLN A 151 14.61 -7.94 -29.37
C GLN A 151 13.64 -6.75 -29.51
N THR A 152 12.87 -6.78 -30.59
CA THR A 152 11.75 -5.85 -30.80
C THR A 152 10.48 -6.66 -31.06
N PHE A 153 9.41 -6.31 -30.37
CA PHE A 153 8.08 -6.88 -30.51
C PHE A 153 7.12 -5.81 -31.02
N THR A 154 6.02 -6.25 -31.63
CA THR A 154 4.93 -5.34 -32.02
C THR A 154 3.62 -5.82 -31.38
N SER A 155 2.71 -4.89 -31.09
CA SER A 155 1.36 -5.21 -30.64
C SER A 155 0.35 -4.14 -31.06
N ASP A 156 -0.92 -4.53 -31.13
CA ASP A 156 -2.02 -3.61 -31.39
C ASP A 156 -2.42 -2.88 -30.08
N LYS A 157 -2.29 -3.54 -28.93
CA LYS A 157 -2.55 -2.97 -27.60
C LYS A 157 -1.32 -3.06 -26.70
N LEU A 158 -1.09 -2.02 -25.90
CA LEU A 158 -0.04 -1.97 -24.90
C LEU A 158 -0.60 -1.64 -23.51
N ILE A 159 -0.25 -2.45 -22.50
CA ILE A 159 -0.62 -2.21 -21.10
C ILE A 159 0.66 -1.98 -20.29
N VAL A 160 0.78 -0.80 -19.68
CA VAL A 160 1.92 -0.40 -18.85
C VAL A 160 1.56 -0.63 -17.38
N THR A 161 2.27 -1.58 -16.73
CA THR A 161 2.01 -2.02 -15.35
C THR A 161 3.30 -2.06 -14.51
N THR A 162 4.21 -1.14 -14.78
CA THR A 162 5.57 -1.13 -14.24
C THR A 162 5.69 -0.68 -12.78
N GLY A 163 4.55 -0.39 -12.14
CA GLY A 163 4.51 0.14 -10.77
C GLY A 163 4.97 1.59 -10.66
N GLY A 164 5.19 2.04 -9.44
CA GLY A 164 5.65 3.39 -9.12
C GLY A 164 7.17 3.53 -9.11
N LYS A 165 7.69 4.22 -8.07
CA LYS A 165 9.14 4.50 -7.90
C LYS A 165 9.63 4.13 -6.49
N SER A 166 8.79 3.48 -5.67
CA SER A 166 9.17 2.97 -4.36
C SER A 166 9.83 1.59 -4.47
N TYR A 167 10.80 1.30 -3.59
CA TYR A 167 11.61 0.07 -3.63
C TYR A 167 12.20 -0.23 -5.02
N PRO A 168 13.04 0.64 -5.60
CA PRO A 168 13.54 0.50 -6.98
C PRO A 168 14.32 -0.81 -7.21
N SER A 169 14.88 -1.42 -6.16
CA SER A 169 15.51 -2.74 -6.22
C SER A 169 14.55 -3.87 -6.59
N THR A 170 13.23 -3.66 -6.48
CA THR A 170 12.20 -4.62 -6.90
C THR A 170 11.81 -4.47 -8.37
N GLY A 171 12.26 -3.41 -9.03
CA GLY A 171 11.93 -3.13 -10.43
C GLY A 171 11.11 -1.85 -10.64
N SER A 172 10.55 -1.26 -9.60
CA SER A 172 9.75 -0.03 -9.66
C SER A 172 10.66 1.20 -9.78
N THR A 173 11.14 1.50 -10.97
CA THR A 173 12.11 2.58 -11.25
C THR A 173 11.48 3.85 -11.79
N GLY A 174 10.17 3.81 -12.10
CA GLY A 174 9.46 4.93 -12.72
C GLY A 174 9.42 4.88 -14.25
N PHE A 175 9.89 3.81 -14.88
CA PHE A 175 9.92 3.67 -16.35
C PHE A 175 8.55 3.85 -17.02
N GLY A 176 7.46 3.41 -16.38
CA GLY A 176 6.11 3.64 -16.92
C GLY A 176 5.70 5.11 -16.94
N HIS A 177 6.20 5.91 -16.00
CA HIS A 177 6.01 7.36 -16.03
C HIS A 177 6.79 8.01 -17.18
N ASP A 178 7.97 7.46 -17.53
CA ASP A 178 8.74 7.94 -18.68
C ASP A 178 8.06 7.56 -20.01
N ILE A 179 7.45 6.37 -20.10
CA ILE A 179 6.57 6.01 -21.22
C ILE A 179 5.40 6.99 -21.33
N ALA A 180 4.72 7.31 -20.24
CA ALA A 180 3.61 8.27 -20.24
C ALA A 180 4.06 9.65 -20.76
N ARG A 181 5.18 10.18 -20.25
CA ARG A 181 5.76 11.46 -20.72
C ARG A 181 6.15 11.42 -22.20
N HIS A 182 6.72 10.30 -22.68
CA HIS A 182 7.05 10.11 -24.09
C HIS A 182 5.81 10.27 -24.99
N PHE A 183 4.66 9.75 -24.53
CA PHE A 183 3.38 9.91 -25.21
C PHE A 183 2.63 11.21 -24.83
N LYS A 184 3.32 12.18 -24.20
CA LYS A 184 2.80 13.50 -23.83
C LYS A 184 1.62 13.45 -22.85
N LEU A 185 1.55 12.41 -22.03
CA LEU A 185 0.63 12.33 -20.90
C LEU A 185 1.24 13.04 -19.69
N GLN A 186 0.39 13.69 -18.90
CA GLN A 186 0.83 14.32 -17.66
C GLN A 186 1.12 13.25 -16.59
N VAL A 187 2.15 13.51 -15.82
CA VAL A 187 2.53 12.72 -14.65
C VAL A 187 2.63 13.66 -13.48
N THR A 188 1.86 13.42 -12.43
CA THR A 188 1.86 14.23 -11.21
C THR A 188 3.17 14.03 -10.43
N ASP A 189 3.47 14.90 -9.47
CA ASP A 189 4.67 14.82 -8.66
C ASP A 189 4.69 13.51 -7.85
N LEU A 190 5.84 12.85 -7.86
CA LEU A 190 6.03 11.57 -7.16
C LEU A 190 6.56 11.81 -5.75
N GLU A 191 5.76 11.42 -4.76
CA GLU A 191 6.08 11.57 -3.34
C GLU A 191 6.06 10.20 -2.62
N ALA A 192 6.71 10.15 -1.44
CA ALA A 192 6.61 9.00 -0.54
C ALA A 192 5.23 8.95 0.12
N ALA A 193 4.56 7.79 0.04
CA ALA A 193 3.36 7.46 0.80
C ALA A 193 3.54 6.12 1.52
N GLU A 194 2.73 5.86 2.55
CA GLU A 194 2.89 4.66 3.39
C GLU A 194 4.37 4.54 3.82
N SER A 195 4.89 5.63 4.38
CA SER A 195 6.30 5.79 4.72
C SER A 195 6.46 5.91 6.23
N PRO A 196 7.49 5.29 6.84
CA PRO A 196 7.82 5.57 8.23
C PRO A 196 8.05 7.06 8.46
N LEU A 197 7.62 7.55 9.63
CA LEU A 197 7.78 8.93 10.06
C LEU A 197 9.09 9.08 10.83
N LEU A 198 9.84 10.13 10.52
CA LEU A 198 11.05 10.51 11.24
C LEU A 198 10.69 11.46 12.38
N THR A 199 11.30 11.30 13.54
CA THR A 199 11.06 12.15 14.70
C THR A 199 12.31 12.28 15.56
N ASP A 200 12.49 13.46 16.17
CA ASP A 200 13.48 13.73 17.21
C ASP A 200 12.95 13.43 18.63
N PHE A 201 11.71 12.98 18.75
CA PHE A 201 11.14 12.53 20.01
C PHE A 201 12.05 11.48 20.66
N PRO A 202 12.16 11.42 22.00
CA PRO A 202 13.07 10.49 22.71
C PRO A 202 12.60 9.03 22.61
N HIS A 203 12.36 8.58 21.36
CA HIS A 203 11.87 7.25 21.01
C HIS A 203 12.84 6.11 21.33
N LYS A 204 14.12 6.41 21.65
CA LYS A 204 15.12 5.38 21.98
C LYS A 204 14.70 4.53 23.18
N ALA A 205 14.08 5.15 24.19
CA ALA A 205 13.53 4.43 25.35
C ALA A 205 12.40 3.46 24.95
N LEU A 206 11.66 3.81 23.91
CA LEU A 206 10.49 3.05 23.42
C LEU A 206 10.80 2.18 22.19
N GLN A 207 12.03 2.22 21.68
CA GLN A 207 12.41 1.48 20.46
C GLN A 207 12.08 -0.02 20.55
N GLY A 208 11.44 -0.54 19.52
CA GLY A 208 11.03 -1.93 19.40
C GLY A 208 9.67 -2.26 20.05
N ILE A 209 9.00 -1.28 20.67
CA ILE A 209 7.66 -1.49 21.21
C ILE A 209 6.64 -1.35 20.09
N SER A 210 5.80 -2.37 19.97
CA SER A 210 4.55 -2.31 19.20
C SER A 210 3.40 -1.97 20.15
N LEU A 211 2.53 -1.10 19.71
CA LEU A 211 1.28 -0.73 20.38
C LEU A 211 0.14 -1.13 19.48
N ASP A 212 -0.86 -1.79 20.03
CA ASP A 212 -2.04 -2.21 19.32
C ASP A 212 -3.14 -1.14 19.43
N ASP A 213 -3.85 -0.87 18.33
CA ASP A 213 -5.04 0.01 18.26
C ASP A 213 -4.90 1.38 18.96
N VAL A 214 -3.75 2.03 18.83
CA VAL A 214 -3.57 3.41 19.28
C VAL A 214 -4.05 4.41 18.23
N THR A 215 -4.37 5.64 18.61
CA THR A 215 -4.73 6.70 17.66
C THR A 215 -3.56 7.67 17.47
N LEU A 216 -3.05 7.75 16.23
CA LEU A 216 -2.10 8.78 15.83
C LEU A 216 -2.84 9.81 14.96
N SER A 217 -2.70 11.11 15.30
CA SER A 217 -3.47 12.16 14.63
C SER A 217 -2.64 13.39 14.26
N TYR A 218 -3.07 14.09 13.18
CA TYR A 218 -2.58 15.40 12.77
C TYR A 218 -3.71 16.20 12.12
N GLY A 219 -4.03 17.35 12.67
CA GLY A 219 -5.17 18.17 12.23
C GLY A 219 -6.48 17.38 12.29
N LYS A 220 -7.16 17.26 11.16
CA LYS A 220 -8.41 16.48 11.04
C LYS A 220 -8.21 14.98 10.81
N HIS A 221 -6.98 14.56 10.53
CA HIS A 221 -6.68 13.17 10.22
C HIS A 221 -6.39 12.40 11.51
N LYS A 222 -7.19 11.38 11.77
CA LYS A 222 -7.06 10.47 12.92
C LYS A 222 -7.00 9.06 12.40
N ILE A 223 -5.93 8.33 12.75
CA ILE A 223 -5.70 6.95 12.34
C ILE A 223 -5.59 6.08 13.59
N THR A 224 -6.57 5.22 13.79
CA THR A 224 -6.53 4.22 14.88
C THR A 224 -6.06 2.90 14.30
N HIS A 225 -4.89 2.45 14.69
CA HIS A 225 -4.25 1.20 14.27
C HIS A 225 -2.96 0.95 15.07
N ASP A 226 -2.28 -0.17 14.80
CA ASP A 226 -1.02 -0.52 15.42
C ASP A 226 0.08 0.50 15.06
N LEU A 227 0.93 0.78 16.04
CA LEU A 227 2.09 1.69 15.94
C LEU A 227 3.34 0.98 16.42
N LEU A 228 4.46 1.18 15.71
CA LEU A 228 5.77 0.65 16.09
C LEU A 228 6.76 1.80 16.31
N PHE A 229 7.37 1.87 17.48
CA PHE A 229 8.52 2.72 17.74
C PHE A 229 9.79 2.08 17.17
N THR A 230 10.51 2.80 16.33
CA THR A 230 11.75 2.34 15.67
C THR A 230 12.95 3.17 16.12
N HIS A 231 14.13 2.82 15.67
CA HIS A 231 15.36 3.61 15.95
C HIS A 231 15.42 4.96 15.21
N PHE A 232 14.54 5.21 14.24
CA PHE A 232 14.48 6.45 13.46
C PHE A 232 13.19 7.25 13.71
N GLY A 233 12.22 6.68 14.40
CA GLY A 233 10.92 7.32 14.64
C GLY A 233 9.78 6.32 14.71
N LEU A 234 8.71 6.56 13.97
CA LEU A 234 7.48 5.77 14.00
C LEU A 234 7.26 4.97 12.72
N SER A 235 6.78 3.74 12.87
CA SER A 235 6.33 2.87 11.81
C SER A 235 5.03 2.15 12.24
N GLY A 236 4.62 1.11 11.52
CA GLY A 236 3.33 0.47 11.74
C GLY A 236 2.20 1.18 11.00
N PRO A 237 1.03 0.54 10.84
CA PRO A 237 -0.06 1.05 10.03
C PRO A 237 -0.52 2.47 10.39
N ALA A 238 -0.57 2.84 11.68
CA ALA A 238 -0.97 4.18 12.10
C ALA A 238 -0.03 5.25 11.54
N ALA A 239 1.29 5.07 11.69
CA ALA A 239 2.31 6.00 11.18
C ALA A 239 2.36 6.00 9.65
N LEU A 240 2.31 4.82 9.02
CA LEU A 240 2.35 4.69 7.58
C LEU A 240 1.19 5.43 6.91
N ARG A 241 -0.03 5.23 7.37
CA ARG A 241 -1.22 5.93 6.86
C ARG A 241 -1.16 7.43 7.09
N LEU A 242 -0.75 7.88 8.30
CA LEU A 242 -0.62 9.30 8.60
C LEU A 242 0.43 10.00 7.72
N SER A 243 1.45 9.28 7.26
CA SER A 243 2.52 9.82 6.39
C SER A 243 2.00 10.42 5.08
N SER A 244 0.80 10.06 4.65
CA SER A 244 0.16 10.64 3.47
C SER A 244 -0.28 12.10 3.68
N PHE A 245 -0.36 12.55 4.94
CA PHE A 245 -0.91 13.87 5.33
C PHE A 245 0.10 14.79 5.99
N VAL A 246 1.29 14.29 6.34
CA VAL A 246 2.39 15.06 6.96
C VAL A 246 3.59 15.15 6.02
N LYS A 247 4.38 16.21 6.16
CA LYS A 247 5.59 16.43 5.34
C LYS A 247 6.87 16.48 6.18
N GLY A 248 6.81 17.11 7.35
CA GLY A 248 7.88 17.38 8.27
C GLY A 248 7.78 18.83 8.80
N GLY A 249 8.04 19.00 10.09
CA GLY A 249 7.83 20.25 10.83
C GLY A 249 6.48 20.32 11.55
N GLU A 250 5.64 19.29 11.42
CA GLU A 250 4.35 19.17 12.11
C GLU A 250 4.49 18.43 13.44
N ILE A 251 3.53 18.64 14.34
CA ILE A 251 3.37 17.87 15.58
C ILE A 251 2.21 16.90 15.38
N ALA A 252 2.51 15.61 15.49
CA ALA A 252 1.50 14.55 15.57
C ALA A 252 1.15 14.30 17.05
N HIS A 253 -0.05 13.81 17.31
CA HIS A 253 -0.59 13.52 18.62
C HIS A 253 -0.90 12.03 18.75
N LEU A 254 -0.37 11.39 19.79
CA LEU A 254 -0.56 9.97 20.07
C LEU A 254 -1.48 9.78 21.27
N ASP A 255 -2.61 9.11 21.07
CA ASP A 255 -3.50 8.60 22.10
C ASP A 255 -3.24 7.10 22.26
N PHE A 256 -2.67 6.70 23.41
CA PHE A 256 -2.39 5.30 23.73
C PHE A 256 -3.64 4.48 24.03
N LEU A 257 -4.71 5.13 24.43
CA LEU A 257 -5.93 4.50 24.95
C LEU A 257 -7.20 5.15 24.35
N PRO A 258 -7.41 5.03 23.03
CA PRO A 258 -8.49 5.75 22.35
C PRO A 258 -9.91 5.43 22.89
N ASN A 259 -10.07 4.25 23.44
CA ASN A 259 -11.36 3.80 24.02
C ASN A 259 -11.57 4.24 25.49
N GLN A 260 -10.62 4.97 26.10
CA GLN A 260 -10.73 5.48 27.47
C GLN A 260 -10.87 7.00 27.47
N SER A 261 -11.83 7.54 28.23
CA SER A 261 -11.90 8.97 28.45
C SER A 261 -10.90 9.41 29.53
N GLN A 262 -10.54 10.70 29.54
CA GLN A 262 -9.72 11.24 30.63
C GLN A 262 -10.37 11.08 32.00
N GLU A 263 -11.69 11.18 32.10
CA GLU A 263 -12.45 10.97 33.32
C GLU A 263 -12.36 9.52 33.81
N ASN A 264 -12.51 8.54 32.90
CA ASN A 264 -12.34 7.13 33.25
C ASN A 264 -10.92 6.85 33.76
N LEU A 265 -9.90 7.47 33.17
CA LEU A 265 -8.53 7.32 33.62
C LEU A 265 -8.32 7.95 35.00
N LYS A 266 -8.88 9.14 35.28
CA LYS A 266 -8.84 9.75 36.63
C LYS A 266 -9.44 8.81 37.68
N ASN A 267 -10.60 8.26 37.40
CA ASN A 267 -11.27 7.30 38.31
C ASN A 267 -10.44 6.03 38.50
N TYR A 268 -9.86 5.50 37.41
CA TYR A 268 -8.98 4.33 37.47
C TYR A 268 -7.73 4.57 38.34
N PHE A 269 -7.09 5.74 38.24
CA PHE A 269 -5.95 6.09 39.09
C PHE A 269 -6.38 6.23 40.57
N GLU A 270 -7.54 6.84 40.85
CA GLU A 270 -8.06 6.96 42.24
C GLU A 270 -8.38 5.59 42.85
N GLU A 271 -8.98 4.67 42.09
CA GLU A 271 -9.23 3.28 42.53
C GLU A 271 -7.94 2.52 42.84
N ASN A 272 -6.84 2.88 42.18
CA ASN A 272 -5.55 2.24 42.35
C ASN A 272 -4.55 3.08 43.19
N ARG A 273 -5.03 4.02 43.99
CA ARG A 273 -4.23 5.01 44.73
C ARG A 273 -3.14 4.43 45.66
N GLU A 274 -3.27 3.19 46.10
CA GLU A 274 -2.29 2.51 46.96
C GLU A 274 -1.17 1.80 46.17
N LYS A 275 -1.31 1.64 44.86
CA LYS A 275 -0.31 1.06 43.98
C LYS A 275 0.72 2.11 43.57
N SER A 276 1.92 1.66 43.15
CA SER A 276 2.87 2.56 42.51
C SER A 276 2.36 3.03 41.14
N VAL A 277 2.79 4.22 40.72
CA VAL A 277 2.43 4.80 39.41
C VAL A 277 2.77 3.84 38.28
N LYS A 278 4.00 3.29 38.26
CA LYS A 278 4.42 2.29 37.28
C LYS A 278 3.47 1.09 37.24
N ASN A 279 3.12 0.51 38.40
CA ASN A 279 2.25 -0.67 38.44
C ASN A 279 0.82 -0.35 38.01
N THR A 280 0.34 0.86 38.23
CA THR A 280 -0.96 1.32 37.77
C THR A 280 -0.95 1.48 36.23
N LEU A 281 0.10 2.07 35.67
CA LEU A 281 0.25 2.24 34.22
C LEU A 281 0.50 0.92 33.47
N LYS A 282 1.23 -0.04 34.06
CA LYS A 282 1.49 -1.36 33.44
C LYS A 282 0.24 -2.19 33.12
N ALA A 283 -0.86 -1.91 33.79
CA ALA A 283 -2.13 -2.55 33.49
C ALA A 283 -2.84 -1.93 32.27
N LEU A 284 -2.39 -0.77 31.80
CA LEU A 284 -2.98 -0.01 30.69
C LEU A 284 -2.10 -0.02 29.44
N VAL A 285 -0.78 -0.02 29.59
CA VAL A 285 0.20 0.09 28.51
C VAL A 285 1.41 -0.83 28.78
N PRO A 286 2.21 -1.17 27.75
CA PRO A 286 3.44 -1.95 27.94
C PRO A 286 4.37 -1.38 28.99
N GLU A 287 5.10 -2.23 29.71
CA GLU A 287 5.94 -1.84 30.86
C GLU A 287 6.90 -0.69 30.56
N ARG A 288 7.60 -0.73 29.44
CA ARG A 288 8.54 0.34 29.06
C ARG A 288 7.86 1.66 28.74
N VAL A 289 6.61 1.63 28.28
CA VAL A 289 5.78 2.83 28.11
C VAL A 289 5.35 3.35 29.46
N ALA A 290 4.95 2.46 30.37
CA ALA A 290 4.60 2.83 31.75
C ALA A 290 5.79 3.48 32.48
N GLU A 291 6.99 2.93 32.33
CA GLU A 291 8.22 3.52 32.88
C GLU A 291 8.53 4.90 32.28
N PHE A 292 8.40 5.03 30.98
CA PHE A 292 8.61 6.29 30.26
C PHE A 292 7.64 7.38 30.73
N LEU A 293 6.35 7.06 30.86
CA LEU A 293 5.31 8.00 31.31
C LEU A 293 5.40 8.34 32.80
N ALA A 294 5.85 7.40 33.62
CA ALA A 294 6.00 7.61 35.08
C ALA A 294 7.23 8.46 35.42
N GLU A 295 8.24 8.48 34.55
CA GLU A 295 9.52 9.19 34.78
C GLU A 295 10.09 8.91 36.18
N ASP A 296 10.41 9.96 36.94
CA ASP A 296 10.92 9.90 38.33
C ASP A 296 9.88 9.54 39.37
N LYS A 297 8.59 9.42 38.99
CA LYS A 297 7.46 9.06 39.85
C LYS A 297 7.14 7.56 39.86
N ALA A 298 7.90 6.74 39.11
CA ALA A 298 7.59 5.33 38.88
C ALA A 298 7.28 4.52 40.15
N ASP A 299 8.09 4.72 41.21
CA ASP A 299 7.98 3.99 42.47
C ASP A 299 7.09 4.70 43.51
N SER A 300 6.65 5.94 43.25
CA SER A 300 5.73 6.68 44.12
C SER A 300 4.35 6.06 44.07
N LYS A 301 3.63 6.03 45.21
CA LYS A 301 2.20 5.64 45.20
C LYS A 301 1.37 6.72 44.52
N VAL A 302 0.33 6.34 43.81
CA VAL A 302 -0.59 7.27 43.15
C VAL A 302 -1.12 8.34 44.11
N LYS A 303 -1.51 7.97 45.35
CA LYS A 303 -1.96 8.92 46.37
C LYS A 303 -0.94 9.95 46.81
N GLN A 304 0.33 9.76 46.47
CA GLN A 304 1.44 10.69 46.81
C GLN A 304 1.73 11.66 45.69
N LEU A 305 1.14 11.48 44.49
CA LEU A 305 1.30 12.38 43.36
C LEU A 305 0.67 13.75 43.67
N HIS A 306 1.35 14.79 43.23
CA HIS A 306 0.70 16.08 43.12
C HIS A 306 -0.39 16.03 42.03
N PRO A 307 -1.55 16.68 42.19
CA PRO A 307 -2.62 16.64 41.19
C PRO A 307 -2.16 16.99 39.76
N LYS A 308 -1.24 17.93 39.60
CA LYS A 308 -0.65 18.31 38.32
C LYS A 308 0.18 17.18 37.67
N ASP A 309 0.90 16.37 38.47
CA ASP A 309 1.66 15.23 37.94
C ASP A 309 0.72 14.16 37.39
N LEU A 310 -0.38 13.88 38.10
CA LEU A 310 -1.40 12.97 37.63
C LEU A 310 -2.08 13.48 36.35
N GLU A 311 -2.43 14.77 36.30
CA GLU A 311 -3.01 15.39 35.09
C GLU A 311 -2.04 15.30 33.92
N ASN A 312 -0.73 15.51 34.14
CA ASN A 312 0.29 15.40 33.09
C ASN A 312 0.39 13.96 32.56
N ILE A 313 0.44 12.97 33.45
CA ILE A 313 0.47 11.55 33.06
C ILE A 313 -0.76 11.19 32.21
N ILE A 314 -1.95 11.61 32.63
CA ILE A 314 -3.19 11.35 31.89
C ILE A 314 -3.20 12.09 30.55
N SER A 315 -2.69 13.33 30.50
CA SER A 315 -2.55 14.08 29.27
C SER A 315 -1.59 13.38 28.30
N GLN A 316 -0.45 12.90 28.77
CA GLN A 316 0.49 12.15 27.92
C GLN A 316 -0.09 10.81 27.43
N LEU A 317 -0.91 10.12 28.27
CA LEU A 317 -1.63 8.91 27.82
C LEU A 317 -2.61 9.18 26.69
N LYS A 318 -3.22 10.37 26.68
CA LYS A 318 -4.30 10.73 25.75
C LYS A 318 -3.88 11.61 24.58
N ASP A 319 -2.80 12.36 24.71
CA ASP A 319 -2.42 13.38 23.74
C ASP A 319 -0.91 13.66 23.80
N MET A 320 -0.10 12.62 23.61
CA MET A 320 1.35 12.78 23.58
C MET A 320 1.79 13.46 22.30
N GLU A 321 2.45 14.60 22.40
CA GLU A 321 3.01 15.32 21.27
C GLU A 321 4.27 14.64 20.73
N ILE A 322 4.29 14.39 19.42
CA ILE A 322 5.41 13.79 18.71
C ILE A 322 5.81 14.71 17.54
N PRO A 323 6.91 15.45 17.65
CA PRO A 323 7.42 16.27 16.55
C PRO A 323 7.83 15.40 15.37
N ILE A 324 7.26 15.63 14.21
CA ILE A 324 7.60 14.92 12.97
C ILE A 324 8.63 15.75 12.21
N THR A 325 9.84 15.24 12.04
CA THR A 325 10.93 15.92 11.32
C THR A 325 10.93 15.60 9.83
N GLY A 326 10.18 14.56 9.40
CA GLY A 326 10.09 14.18 8.00
C GLY A 326 9.54 12.78 7.78
N LYS A 327 9.77 12.28 6.58
CA LYS A 327 9.44 10.91 6.15
C LYS A 327 10.67 10.23 5.58
N MET A 328 10.68 8.91 5.53
CA MET A 328 11.67 8.18 4.75
C MET A 328 11.56 8.57 3.26
N SER A 329 12.67 8.47 2.54
CA SER A 329 12.71 8.79 1.10
C SER A 329 11.75 7.92 0.30
N LEU A 330 11.33 8.38 -0.89
CA LEU A 330 10.48 7.63 -1.81
C LEU A 330 11.03 6.21 -2.08
N ALA A 331 12.35 6.07 -2.21
CA ALA A 331 12.99 4.76 -2.41
C ALA A 331 12.80 3.78 -1.23
N LYS A 332 12.52 4.28 -0.03
CA LYS A 332 12.31 3.50 1.21
C LYS A 332 10.84 3.51 1.67
N SER A 333 9.94 4.18 0.95
CA SER A 333 8.49 4.14 1.22
C SER A 333 7.86 2.86 0.65
N PHE A 334 6.74 2.43 1.21
CA PHE A 334 6.03 1.25 0.68
C PHE A 334 5.30 1.55 -0.61
N VAL A 335 4.79 2.77 -0.78
CA VAL A 335 3.93 3.18 -1.87
C VAL A 335 4.40 4.52 -2.45
N THR A 336 4.24 4.68 -3.76
CA THR A 336 4.41 5.93 -4.48
C THR A 336 3.07 6.65 -4.53
N LYS A 337 3.01 7.90 -4.04
CA LYS A 337 1.93 8.84 -4.31
C LYS A 337 2.29 9.64 -5.57
N GLY A 338 1.31 9.91 -6.41
CA GLY A 338 1.55 10.46 -7.75
C GLY A 338 1.73 9.36 -8.80
N GLY A 339 1.66 9.75 -10.07
CA GLY A 339 1.73 8.83 -11.21
C GLY A 339 1.13 9.47 -12.46
N VAL A 340 0.71 8.66 -13.41
CA VAL A 340 -0.01 9.13 -14.61
C VAL A 340 -1.31 9.81 -14.16
N ASP A 341 -1.48 11.09 -14.56
CA ASP A 341 -2.64 11.90 -14.16
C ASP A 341 -3.93 11.21 -14.67
N LEU A 342 -4.84 10.95 -13.74
CA LEU A 342 -6.10 10.25 -14.03
C LEU A 342 -7.03 11.03 -14.98
N LYS A 343 -6.81 12.33 -15.16
CA LYS A 343 -7.50 13.13 -16.19
C LYS A 343 -7.16 12.68 -17.60
N GLU A 344 -5.99 12.09 -17.78
CA GLU A 344 -5.50 11.54 -19.05
C GLU A 344 -6.05 10.15 -19.37
N ILE A 345 -6.69 9.48 -18.41
CA ILE A 345 -7.10 8.09 -18.47
C ILE A 345 -8.62 7.98 -18.44
N ASN A 346 -9.16 7.07 -19.25
CA ASN A 346 -10.58 6.71 -19.20
C ASN A 346 -10.83 5.79 -17.98
N PRO A 347 -11.69 6.15 -17.02
CA PRO A 347 -11.91 5.36 -15.82
C PRO A 347 -12.62 4.01 -16.05
N LYS A 348 -13.23 3.83 -17.23
CA LYS A 348 -13.97 2.59 -17.57
C LYS A 348 -13.08 1.55 -18.26
N THR A 349 -12.07 1.99 -19.00
CA THR A 349 -11.23 1.13 -19.85
C THR A 349 -9.76 1.16 -19.44
N LEU A 350 -9.34 2.16 -18.60
CA LEU A 350 -7.97 2.46 -18.25
C LEU A 350 -7.08 2.82 -19.45
N GLU A 351 -7.68 3.12 -20.58
CA GLU A 351 -7.04 3.58 -21.80
C GLU A 351 -6.66 5.07 -21.70
N SER A 352 -5.55 5.43 -22.31
CA SER A 352 -5.17 6.82 -22.51
C SER A 352 -6.18 7.53 -23.43
N LYS A 353 -6.66 8.71 -23.02
CA LYS A 353 -7.54 9.55 -23.85
C LYS A 353 -6.83 10.16 -25.07
N LYS A 354 -5.49 10.15 -25.10
CA LYS A 354 -4.68 10.76 -26.17
C LYS A 354 -4.10 9.73 -27.14
N VAL A 355 -3.86 8.52 -26.67
CA VAL A 355 -3.19 7.48 -27.46
C VAL A 355 -4.06 6.23 -27.43
N PRO A 356 -4.75 5.92 -28.53
CA PRO A 356 -5.59 4.74 -28.62
C PRO A 356 -4.81 3.46 -28.33
N HIS A 357 -5.44 2.51 -27.64
CA HIS A 357 -4.91 1.20 -27.24
C HIS A 357 -3.70 1.22 -26.29
N LEU A 358 -3.35 2.39 -25.73
CA LEU A 358 -2.36 2.51 -24.68
C LEU A 358 -3.06 2.55 -23.32
N HIS A 359 -2.85 1.54 -22.48
CA HIS A 359 -3.46 1.40 -21.17
C HIS A 359 -2.43 1.48 -20.04
N PHE A 360 -2.88 1.94 -18.87
CA PHE A 360 -2.07 1.98 -17.65
C PHE A 360 -2.84 1.32 -16.51
N ALA A 361 -2.18 0.47 -15.71
CA ALA A 361 -2.80 -0.18 -14.57
C ALA A 361 -1.85 -0.37 -13.38
N GLY A 362 -2.38 -0.38 -12.18
CA GLY A 362 -1.64 -0.47 -10.93
C GLY A 362 -0.99 0.85 -10.50
N GLU A 363 0.05 0.76 -9.69
CA GLU A 363 0.73 1.88 -9.02
C GLU A 363 1.43 2.88 -9.99
N VAL A 364 1.44 2.62 -11.29
CA VAL A 364 1.91 3.60 -12.30
C VAL A 364 0.91 4.76 -12.46
N LEU A 365 -0.36 4.53 -12.14
CA LEU A 365 -1.42 5.54 -12.08
C LEU A 365 -1.26 6.39 -10.81
N ASP A 366 -1.76 7.64 -10.83
CA ASP A 366 -1.86 8.48 -9.63
C ASP A 366 -2.91 7.95 -8.66
N ILE A 367 -2.69 6.72 -8.18
CA ILE A 367 -3.54 6.01 -7.21
C ILE A 367 -2.63 5.44 -6.14
N ASN A 368 -2.81 5.90 -4.92
CA ASN A 368 -2.14 5.34 -3.75
C ASN A 368 -3.16 5.00 -2.66
N ALA A 369 -2.97 3.87 -2.03
CA ALA A 369 -3.87 3.38 -1.01
C ALA A 369 -3.12 3.12 0.31
N HIS A 370 -3.89 3.07 1.38
CA HIS A 370 -3.38 2.68 2.70
C HIS A 370 -2.90 1.21 2.71
N THR A 371 -2.04 0.89 3.68
CA THR A 371 -1.80 -0.51 4.07
C THR A 371 -3.11 -1.16 4.49
N GLY A 372 -3.27 -2.46 4.19
CA GLY A 372 -4.51 -3.19 4.48
C GLY A 372 -5.07 -4.00 3.32
N GLY A 373 -4.28 -4.21 2.25
CA GLY A 373 -4.66 -4.93 1.03
C GLY A 373 -5.08 -4.01 -0.13
N PHE A 374 -5.43 -2.75 0.14
CA PHE A 374 -6.02 -1.83 -0.83
C PHE A 374 -5.15 -1.54 -2.05
N ASN A 375 -3.81 -1.43 -1.91
CA ASN A 375 -2.90 -1.24 -3.05
C ASN A 375 -2.88 -2.46 -3.97
N ILE A 376 -2.93 -3.66 -3.41
CA ILE A 376 -2.97 -4.91 -4.20
C ILE A 376 -4.33 -5.06 -4.86
N THR A 377 -5.42 -4.75 -4.16
CA THR A 377 -6.78 -4.70 -4.73
C THR A 377 -6.82 -3.77 -5.94
N SER A 378 -6.38 -2.52 -5.78
CA SER A 378 -6.33 -1.55 -6.89
C SER A 378 -5.50 -2.07 -8.07
N ALA A 379 -4.36 -2.71 -7.80
CA ALA A 379 -3.50 -3.24 -8.84
C ALA A 379 -4.15 -4.41 -9.60
N LEU A 380 -4.76 -5.37 -8.91
CA LEU A 380 -5.43 -6.51 -9.52
C LEU A 380 -6.67 -6.07 -10.32
N CYS A 381 -7.52 -5.22 -9.74
CA CYS A 381 -8.74 -4.74 -10.38
C CYS A 381 -8.44 -3.89 -11.62
N THR A 382 -7.49 -2.95 -11.52
CA THR A 382 -7.09 -2.14 -12.70
C THR A 382 -6.40 -3.00 -13.77
N GLY A 383 -5.62 -4.00 -13.37
CA GLY A 383 -5.02 -4.96 -14.28
C GLY A 383 -6.08 -5.74 -15.07
N TRP A 384 -7.08 -6.26 -14.37
CA TRP A 384 -8.20 -6.96 -15.00
C TRP A 384 -8.92 -6.08 -16.01
N VAL A 385 -9.35 -4.88 -15.60
CA VAL A 385 -10.11 -3.96 -16.45
C VAL A 385 -9.32 -3.52 -17.68
N ALA A 386 -8.01 -3.25 -17.56
CA ALA A 386 -7.16 -2.96 -18.71
C ALA A 386 -6.99 -4.17 -19.64
N GLY A 387 -6.97 -5.38 -19.06
CA GLY A 387 -6.79 -6.62 -19.80
C GLY A 387 -7.98 -6.99 -20.68
N ILE A 388 -9.21 -6.85 -20.17
CA ILE A 388 -10.43 -7.24 -20.90
C ILE A 388 -10.73 -6.37 -22.12
N GLN A 389 -10.12 -5.18 -22.24
CA GLN A 389 -10.36 -4.32 -23.41
C GLN A 389 -9.85 -4.99 -24.69
N SER A 390 -10.68 -5.00 -25.73
CA SER A 390 -10.28 -5.54 -27.01
C SER A 390 -9.36 -4.55 -27.77
N PRO A 391 -8.33 -5.02 -28.47
CA PRO A 391 -7.58 -4.18 -29.39
C PRO A 391 -8.29 -3.93 -30.72
N TRP A 392 -9.43 -4.57 -30.94
CA TRP A 392 -10.19 -4.53 -32.20
C TRP A 392 -11.51 -3.75 -32.10
N ASP A 393 -11.85 -3.18 -30.92
CA ASP A 393 -13.07 -2.38 -30.69
C ASP A 393 -12.88 -0.90 -31.00
#